data_cf2e1ffd4da15db6a438f68550c326f6
#
_entry.id   cf2e1ffd4da15db6a438f68550c326f6
#
_cell.length_a   1.000
_cell.length_b   1.000
_cell.length_c   1.000
_cell.angle_alpha   90.00
_cell.angle_beta   90.00
_cell.angle_gamma   90.00
#
_symmetry.space_group_name_H-M   'P 1'
#
loop_
_entity.id
_entity.type
_entity.pdbx_description
1 polymer ?
#
loop_
_entity_poly.entity_id
_entity_poly.type
_entity_poly.pdbx_seq_one_letter_code
_entity_poly.pdbx_strand_id
1 'polypeptide(L)'
;MARVALVTGGTRGIGAAISKALKAAGYNVAASYAGNDAAAEKFKAENGIPVYKWDVASFDACAAGVKKVETELGPIDVLVNNAGITRDTAFHKMTLEQWNAVINTNLGSLFNMTRQVIEGMRARKFGRIISISSINGQKGQFGQVNYSAAKAGDIGFTKALAIENAKGGITVNVIAPGYINTEM
;
A
#
# COMPACT_ATOMS: atom_id res chain seq x y z
N MET A 1 9.93 19.16 -12.04
CA MET A 1 10.40 17.80 -11.69
C MET A 1 9.22 16.84 -11.77
N ALA A 2 9.46 15.57 -12.17
CA ALA A 2 8.42 14.54 -12.12
C ALA A 2 8.00 14.29 -10.67
N ARG A 3 6.71 14.04 -10.43
CA ARG A 3 6.18 13.72 -9.11
C ARG A 3 6.62 12.34 -8.67
N VAL A 4 6.84 12.15 -7.38
CA VAL A 4 7.26 10.88 -6.80
C VAL A 4 6.03 10.07 -6.37
N ALA A 5 5.99 8.80 -6.79
CA ALA A 5 4.98 7.83 -6.42
C ALA A 5 5.62 6.65 -5.68
N LEU A 6 5.11 6.31 -4.51
CA LEU A 6 5.51 5.12 -3.75
C LEU A 6 4.39 4.08 -3.79
N VAL A 7 4.73 2.85 -4.23
CA VAL A 7 3.80 1.72 -4.26
C VAL A 7 4.27 0.64 -3.29
N THR A 8 3.50 0.37 -2.24
CA THR A 8 3.81 -0.72 -1.31
C THR A 8 3.44 -2.08 -1.91
N GLY A 9 4.30 -3.10 -1.72
CA GLY A 9 4.14 -4.38 -2.43
C GLY A 9 4.22 -4.20 -3.96
N GLY A 10 5.01 -3.23 -4.43
CA GLY A 10 5.04 -2.74 -5.82
C GLY A 10 5.82 -3.60 -6.80
N THR A 11 6.37 -4.75 -6.39
CA THR A 11 7.29 -5.56 -7.22
C THR A 11 6.64 -6.77 -7.86
N ARG A 12 5.37 -7.09 -7.54
CA ARG A 12 4.62 -8.24 -8.10
C ARG A 12 3.12 -7.95 -8.20
N GLY A 13 2.40 -8.79 -8.94
CA GLY A 13 0.94 -8.75 -9.05
C GLY A 13 0.39 -7.36 -9.39
N ILE A 14 -0.67 -6.97 -8.70
CA ILE A 14 -1.34 -5.66 -8.88
C ILE A 14 -0.36 -4.51 -8.64
N GLY A 15 0.47 -4.60 -7.59
CA GLY A 15 1.44 -3.56 -7.27
C GLY A 15 2.45 -3.31 -8.39
N ALA A 16 2.97 -4.38 -9.03
CA ALA A 16 3.87 -4.25 -10.17
C ALA A 16 3.19 -3.59 -11.39
N ALA A 17 1.94 -3.95 -11.65
CA ALA A 17 1.16 -3.33 -12.73
C ALA A 17 0.95 -1.82 -12.46
N ILE A 18 0.62 -1.44 -11.22
CA ILE A 18 0.48 -0.05 -10.81
C ILE A 18 1.82 0.69 -10.94
N SER A 19 2.93 0.10 -10.46
CA SER A 19 4.26 0.71 -10.54
C SER A 19 4.66 1.00 -11.99
N LYS A 20 4.43 0.04 -12.89
CA LYS A 20 4.71 0.20 -14.33
C LYS A 20 3.82 1.27 -14.98
N ALA A 21 2.53 1.28 -14.67
CA ALA A 21 1.60 2.25 -15.21
C ALA A 21 1.94 3.69 -14.76
N LEU A 22 2.29 3.89 -13.48
CA LEU A 22 2.72 5.19 -12.98
C LEU A 22 4.02 5.65 -13.62
N LYS A 23 4.99 4.74 -13.83
CA LYS A 23 6.21 5.08 -14.55
C LYS A 23 5.92 5.49 -15.99
N ALA A 24 5.07 4.75 -16.69
CA ALA A 24 4.66 5.09 -18.05
C ALA A 24 3.92 6.44 -18.13
N ALA A 25 3.24 6.83 -17.06
CA ALA A 25 2.60 8.14 -16.92
C ALA A 25 3.56 9.27 -16.50
N GLY A 26 4.87 9.02 -16.44
CA GLY A 26 5.90 10.03 -16.19
C GLY A 26 6.18 10.32 -14.72
N TYR A 27 5.75 9.46 -13.78
CA TYR A 27 6.12 9.57 -12.37
C TYR A 27 7.51 8.98 -12.09
N ASN A 28 8.22 9.55 -11.11
CA ASN A 28 9.33 8.88 -10.45
C ASN A 28 8.75 7.85 -9.48
N VAL A 29 8.91 6.57 -9.77
CA VAL A 29 8.27 5.50 -9.00
C VAL A 29 9.27 4.80 -8.10
N ALA A 30 8.90 4.61 -6.82
CA ALA A 30 9.52 3.71 -5.88
C ALA A 30 8.58 2.52 -5.60
N ALA A 31 9.11 1.30 -5.61
CA ALA A 31 8.35 0.11 -5.24
C ALA A 31 8.91 -0.51 -3.96
N SER A 32 8.09 -0.68 -2.90
CA SER A 32 8.55 -1.40 -1.72
C SER A 32 8.15 -2.87 -1.73
N TYR A 33 8.91 -3.68 -1.01
CA TYR A 33 8.65 -5.11 -0.82
C TYR A 33 9.16 -5.57 0.55
N ALA A 34 8.73 -6.76 1.02
CA ALA A 34 9.16 -7.26 2.32
C ALA A 34 10.10 -8.48 2.23
N GLY A 35 9.83 -9.46 1.38
CA GLY A 35 10.44 -10.78 1.54
C GLY A 35 11.15 -11.38 0.33
N ASN A 36 10.75 -11.14 -0.90
CA ASN A 36 11.32 -11.81 -2.06
C ASN A 36 12.36 -10.95 -2.78
N ASP A 37 13.60 -11.02 -2.32
CA ASP A 37 14.72 -10.22 -2.86
C ASP A 37 14.97 -10.53 -4.34
N ALA A 38 14.95 -11.80 -4.73
CA ALA A 38 15.21 -12.19 -6.12
C ALA A 38 14.14 -11.63 -7.09
N ALA A 39 12.87 -11.70 -6.71
CA ALA A 39 11.79 -11.13 -7.51
C ALA A 39 11.87 -9.60 -7.57
N ALA A 40 12.26 -8.94 -6.48
CA ALA A 40 12.41 -7.50 -6.44
C ALA A 40 13.57 -7.02 -7.33
N GLU A 41 14.74 -7.67 -7.28
CA GLU A 41 15.87 -7.33 -8.15
C GLU A 41 15.57 -7.60 -9.63
N LYS A 42 14.89 -8.70 -9.94
CA LYS A 42 14.39 -8.96 -11.29
C LYS A 42 13.46 -7.85 -11.78
N PHE A 43 12.47 -7.47 -10.96
CA PHE A 43 11.55 -6.38 -11.28
C PHE A 43 12.27 -5.06 -11.55
N LYS A 44 13.26 -4.72 -10.69
CA LYS A 44 14.11 -3.53 -10.86
C LYS A 44 14.88 -3.55 -12.18
N ALA A 45 15.55 -4.68 -12.49
CA ALA A 45 16.33 -4.83 -13.70
C ALA A 45 15.48 -4.69 -14.97
N GLU A 46 14.29 -5.30 -14.99
CA GLU A 46 13.39 -5.29 -16.14
C GLU A 46 12.70 -3.94 -16.36
N ASN A 47 12.40 -3.21 -15.29
CA ASN A 47 11.55 -2.03 -15.36
C ASN A 47 12.28 -0.72 -15.05
N GLY A 48 13.51 -0.78 -14.54
CA GLY A 48 14.28 0.39 -14.11
C GLY A 48 13.54 1.21 -13.04
N ILE A 49 12.77 0.53 -12.17
CA ILE A 49 12.09 1.12 -11.02
C ILE A 49 12.88 0.75 -9.76
N PRO A 50 13.35 1.73 -8.96
CA PRO A 50 14.06 1.43 -7.73
C PRO A 50 13.17 0.68 -6.74
N VAL A 51 13.76 -0.30 -6.06
CA VAL A 51 13.08 -1.15 -5.08
C VAL A 51 13.66 -0.96 -3.69
N TYR A 52 12.80 -1.00 -2.68
CA TYR A 52 13.15 -0.75 -1.30
C TYR A 52 12.55 -1.82 -0.39
N LYS A 53 13.34 -2.36 0.52
CA LYS A 53 12.93 -3.45 1.40
C LYS A 53 12.56 -2.95 2.78
N TRP A 54 11.30 -3.15 3.19
CA TRP A 54 10.83 -3.03 4.57
C TRP A 54 9.50 -3.75 4.78
N ASP A 55 9.18 -4.06 6.04
CA ASP A 55 7.87 -4.58 6.43
C ASP A 55 6.91 -3.42 6.73
N VAL A 56 5.80 -3.33 5.99
CA VAL A 56 4.77 -2.31 6.19
C VAL A 56 4.00 -2.44 7.51
N ALA A 57 4.08 -3.60 8.16
CA ALA A 57 3.50 -3.80 9.49
C ALA A 57 4.32 -3.12 10.61
N SER A 58 5.57 -2.74 10.34
CA SER A 58 6.45 -2.03 11.29
C SER A 58 6.41 -0.53 11.04
N PHE A 59 5.97 0.24 12.03
CA PHE A 59 5.94 1.71 11.95
C PHE A 59 7.33 2.31 11.74
N ASP A 60 8.32 1.85 12.50
CA ASP A 60 9.68 2.36 12.41
C ASP A 60 10.35 2.01 11.09
N ALA A 61 10.10 0.79 10.58
CA ALA A 61 10.60 0.40 9.26
C ALA A 61 9.97 1.24 8.14
N CYS A 62 8.68 1.59 8.24
CA CYS A 62 8.01 2.51 7.32
C CYS A 62 8.65 3.90 7.38
N ALA A 63 8.92 4.43 8.58
CA ALA A 63 9.56 5.74 8.74
C ALA A 63 10.94 5.78 8.09
N ALA A 64 11.78 4.78 8.35
CA ALA A 64 13.11 4.67 7.76
C ALA A 64 13.04 4.50 6.23
N GLY A 65 12.14 3.64 5.75
CA GLY A 65 11.95 3.38 4.32
C GLY A 65 11.46 4.61 3.54
N VAL A 66 10.46 5.30 4.05
CA VAL A 66 9.95 6.55 3.44
C VAL A 66 11.03 7.62 3.41
N LYS A 67 11.74 7.82 4.52
CA LYS A 67 12.87 8.78 4.57
C LYS A 67 13.93 8.48 3.51
N LYS A 68 14.27 7.20 3.30
CA LYS A 68 15.22 6.79 2.27
C LYS A 68 14.71 7.13 0.87
N VAL A 69 13.45 6.81 0.56
CA VAL A 69 12.82 7.15 -0.73
C VAL A 69 12.83 8.65 -0.96
N GLU A 70 12.44 9.45 0.03
CA GLU A 70 12.40 10.91 -0.10
C GLU A 70 13.79 11.54 -0.26
N THR A 71 14.81 10.94 0.35
CA THR A 71 16.21 11.39 0.19
C THR A 71 16.71 11.13 -1.24
N GLU A 72 16.33 10.01 -1.85
CA GLU A 72 16.83 9.59 -3.15
C GLU A 72 16.01 10.13 -4.33
N LEU A 73 14.69 10.24 -4.18
CA LEU A 73 13.78 10.58 -5.28
C LEU A 73 13.04 11.90 -5.09
N GLY A 74 13.06 12.46 -3.88
CA GLY A 74 12.29 13.65 -3.52
C GLY A 74 11.00 13.33 -2.77
N PRO A 75 10.25 14.37 -2.37
CA PRO A 75 9.05 14.24 -1.55
C PRO A 75 7.97 13.41 -2.23
N ILE A 76 7.37 12.48 -1.49
CA ILE A 76 6.33 11.59 -2.00
C ILE A 76 5.03 12.37 -2.22
N ASP A 77 4.55 12.40 -3.45
CA ASP A 77 3.31 13.05 -3.89
C ASP A 77 2.14 12.07 -4.02
N VAL A 78 2.45 10.80 -4.34
CA VAL A 78 1.47 9.73 -4.50
C VAL A 78 1.87 8.54 -3.65
N LEU A 79 0.99 8.09 -2.77
CA LEU A 79 1.13 6.87 -2.01
C LEU A 79 0.08 5.86 -2.44
N VAL A 80 0.52 4.68 -2.87
CA VAL A 80 -0.37 3.54 -3.14
C VAL A 80 -0.14 2.47 -2.08
N ASN A 81 -1.08 2.33 -1.15
CA ASN A 81 -1.13 1.29 -0.16
C ASN A 81 -1.70 0.01 -0.79
N ASN A 82 -0.82 -0.84 -1.32
CA ASN A 82 -1.19 -2.07 -2.00
C ASN A 82 -0.69 -3.33 -1.28
N ALA A 83 0.34 -3.23 -0.45
CA ALA A 83 0.86 -4.38 0.30
C ALA A 83 -0.23 -5.08 1.12
N GLY A 84 -0.26 -6.40 1.04
CA GLY A 84 -1.23 -7.19 1.78
C GLY A 84 -0.92 -8.68 1.73
N ILE A 85 -1.50 -9.41 2.68
CA ILE A 85 -1.39 -10.87 2.81
C ILE A 85 -2.76 -11.47 3.10
N THR A 86 -2.88 -12.77 2.88
CA THR A 86 -4.00 -13.59 3.34
C THR A 86 -3.51 -14.66 4.33
N ARG A 87 -4.37 -15.08 5.25
CA ARG A 87 -4.21 -16.24 6.14
C ARG A 87 -5.59 -16.86 6.31
N ASP A 88 -6.02 -17.54 5.24
CA ASP A 88 -7.38 -18.02 5.08
C ASP A 88 -7.61 -19.27 5.94
N THR A 89 -8.65 -19.21 6.77
CA THR A 89 -9.13 -20.34 7.55
C THR A 89 -10.52 -20.03 8.12
N ALA A 90 -11.32 -21.05 8.39
CA ALA A 90 -12.61 -20.85 9.05
C ALA A 90 -12.41 -20.27 10.45
N PHE A 91 -13.27 -19.31 10.85
CA PHE A 91 -13.07 -18.49 12.06
C PHE A 91 -12.82 -19.30 13.33
N HIS A 92 -13.55 -20.41 13.54
CA HIS A 92 -13.37 -21.26 14.72
C HIS A 92 -12.01 -21.99 14.79
N LYS A 93 -11.22 -21.94 13.72
CA LYS A 93 -9.85 -22.48 13.64
C LYS A 93 -8.79 -21.39 13.49
N MET A 94 -9.22 -20.13 13.35
CA MET A 94 -8.31 -19.01 13.15
C MET A 94 -7.52 -18.75 14.43
N THR A 95 -6.20 -18.68 14.31
CA THR A 95 -5.34 -18.32 15.44
C THR A 95 -5.19 -16.82 15.58
N LEU A 96 -4.81 -16.38 16.78
CA LEU A 96 -4.53 -14.97 17.05
C LEU A 96 -3.40 -14.44 16.14
N GLU A 97 -2.40 -15.26 15.86
CA GLU A 97 -1.28 -14.93 14.99
C GLU A 97 -1.75 -14.68 13.55
N GLN A 98 -2.63 -15.54 13.04
CA GLN A 98 -3.22 -15.39 11.70
C GLN A 98 -4.07 -14.12 11.61
N TRP A 99 -4.86 -13.83 12.64
CA TRP A 99 -5.63 -12.60 12.75
C TRP A 99 -4.72 -11.38 12.76
N ASN A 100 -3.78 -11.33 13.69
CA ASN A 100 -2.89 -10.18 13.87
C ASN A 100 -2.00 -9.94 12.63
N ALA A 101 -1.46 -10.99 12.02
CA ALA A 101 -0.65 -10.85 10.81
C ALA A 101 -1.44 -10.15 9.69
N VAL A 102 -2.70 -10.53 9.46
CA VAL A 102 -3.52 -9.93 8.41
C VAL A 102 -3.94 -8.51 8.78
N ILE A 103 -4.40 -8.28 10.01
CA ILE A 103 -4.83 -6.92 10.45
C ILE A 103 -3.64 -5.95 10.41
N ASN A 104 -2.49 -6.33 10.95
CA ASN A 104 -1.32 -5.45 11.01
C ASN A 104 -0.76 -5.13 9.61
N THR A 105 -0.71 -6.14 8.74
CA THR A 105 -0.17 -5.94 7.39
C THR A 105 -1.15 -5.21 6.46
N ASN A 106 -2.44 -5.58 6.48
CA ASN A 106 -3.38 -5.05 5.49
C ASN A 106 -4.00 -3.72 5.95
N LEU A 107 -4.36 -3.58 7.23
CA LEU A 107 -5.01 -2.38 7.76
C LEU A 107 -4.02 -1.49 8.53
N GLY A 108 -3.24 -2.06 9.43
CA GLY A 108 -2.24 -1.31 10.22
C GLY A 108 -1.23 -0.58 9.34
N SER A 109 -0.85 -1.18 8.22
CA SER A 109 0.06 -0.56 7.25
C SER A 109 -0.47 0.75 6.65
N LEU A 110 -1.78 0.94 6.53
CA LEU A 110 -2.36 2.19 6.04
C LEU A 110 -1.99 3.34 6.96
N PHE A 111 -2.11 3.13 8.28
CA PHE A 111 -1.65 4.10 9.26
C PHE A 111 -0.14 4.30 9.18
N ASN A 112 0.62 3.19 9.23
CA ASN A 112 2.08 3.23 9.27
C ASN A 112 2.67 4.02 8.08
N MET A 113 2.18 3.77 6.89
CA MET A 113 2.66 4.42 5.66
C MET A 113 2.13 5.85 5.50
N THR A 114 0.82 6.02 5.71
CA THR A 114 0.18 7.32 5.49
C THR A 114 0.70 8.37 6.47
N ARG A 115 0.96 7.98 7.73
CA ARG A 115 1.50 8.88 8.75
C ARG A 115 2.85 9.47 8.36
N GLN A 116 3.66 8.74 7.60
CA GLN A 116 4.98 9.21 7.18
C GLN A 116 4.92 10.31 6.09
N VAL A 117 3.88 10.32 5.25
CA VAL A 117 3.81 11.22 4.09
C VAL A 117 2.81 12.35 4.24
N ILE A 118 1.79 12.19 5.11
CA ILE A 118 0.65 13.09 5.15
C ILE A 118 1.02 14.53 5.54
N GLU A 119 1.95 14.73 6.47
CA GLU A 119 2.37 16.07 6.88
C GLU A 119 3.08 16.81 5.73
N GLY A 120 3.97 16.15 5.02
CA GLY A 120 4.63 16.71 3.84
C GLY A 120 3.64 17.05 2.73
N MET A 121 2.66 16.18 2.48
CA MET A 121 1.59 16.45 1.52
C MET A 121 0.75 17.67 1.93
N ARG A 122 0.40 17.79 3.21
CA ARG A 122 -0.36 18.95 3.74
C ARG A 122 0.43 20.25 3.59
N ALA A 123 1.71 20.24 3.92
CA ALA A 123 2.58 21.41 3.78
C ALA A 123 2.67 21.89 2.32
N ARG A 124 2.75 20.95 1.37
CA ARG A 124 2.79 21.26 -0.07
C ARG A 124 1.42 21.49 -0.69
N LYS A 125 0.32 21.30 0.05
CA LYS A 125 -1.07 21.35 -0.43
C LYS A 125 -1.32 20.45 -1.65
N PHE A 126 -0.65 19.32 -1.68
CA PHE A 126 -0.79 18.31 -2.74
C PHE A 126 -0.48 16.92 -2.20
N GLY A 127 -1.35 15.97 -2.48
CA GLY A 127 -1.14 14.55 -2.21
C GLY A 127 -2.22 13.69 -2.85
N ARG A 128 -1.84 12.44 -3.18
CA ARG A 128 -2.76 11.41 -3.68
C ARG A 128 -2.49 10.13 -2.90
N ILE A 129 -3.48 9.70 -2.13
CA ILE A 129 -3.39 8.46 -1.35
C ILE A 129 -4.43 7.51 -1.91
N ILE A 130 -3.98 6.32 -2.30
CA ILE A 130 -4.84 5.30 -2.91
C ILE A 130 -4.61 4.00 -2.15
N SER A 131 -5.68 3.44 -1.60
CA SER A 131 -5.65 2.14 -0.91
C SER A 131 -6.25 1.05 -1.80
N ILE A 132 -5.57 -0.09 -1.89
CA ILE A 132 -6.09 -1.25 -2.62
C ILE A 132 -6.80 -2.16 -1.61
N SER A 133 -8.11 -2.03 -1.56
CA SER A 133 -9.00 -2.87 -0.77
C SER A 133 -9.34 -4.18 -1.53
N SER A 134 -10.52 -4.69 -1.37
CA SER A 134 -11.03 -5.89 -2.06
C SER A 134 -12.55 -5.89 -2.07
N ILE A 135 -13.15 -6.54 -3.08
CA ILE A 135 -14.58 -6.86 -3.05
C ILE A 135 -14.94 -7.68 -1.80
N ASN A 136 -14.00 -8.47 -1.25
CA ASN A 136 -14.23 -9.24 -0.04
C ASN A 136 -14.35 -8.38 1.21
N GLY A 137 -13.85 -7.14 1.19
CA GLY A 137 -14.15 -6.13 2.23
C GLY A 137 -15.58 -5.57 2.15
N GLN A 138 -16.25 -5.72 1.01
CA GLN A 138 -17.64 -5.27 0.80
C GLN A 138 -18.65 -6.40 1.05
N LYS A 139 -18.41 -7.59 0.46
CA LYS A 139 -19.37 -8.71 0.51
C LYS A 139 -19.05 -9.75 1.57
N GLY A 140 -17.83 -9.75 2.14
CA GLY A 140 -17.32 -10.86 2.94
C GLY A 140 -16.90 -12.06 2.07
N GLN A 141 -16.13 -12.98 2.68
CA GLN A 141 -15.73 -14.23 2.03
C GLN A 141 -15.53 -15.31 3.09
N PHE A 142 -16.04 -16.52 2.82
CA PHE A 142 -15.81 -17.68 3.71
C PHE A 142 -14.31 -17.92 3.90
N GLY A 143 -13.90 -18.13 5.16
CA GLY A 143 -12.50 -18.38 5.51
C GLY A 143 -11.63 -17.13 5.57
N GLN A 144 -12.18 -15.93 5.34
CA GLN A 144 -11.45 -14.66 5.28
C GLN A 144 -11.99 -13.60 6.25
N VAL A 145 -12.37 -14.00 7.46
CA VAL A 145 -12.91 -13.02 8.43
C VAL A 145 -11.89 -11.92 8.75
N ASN A 146 -10.62 -12.29 8.97
CA ASN A 146 -9.50 -11.35 9.17
C ASN A 146 -9.27 -10.45 7.95
N TYR A 147 -9.19 -11.03 6.76
CA TYR A 147 -8.94 -10.29 5.52
C TYR A 147 -10.11 -9.37 5.16
N SER A 148 -11.33 -9.86 5.23
CA SER A 148 -12.54 -9.07 4.97
C SER A 148 -12.68 -7.91 5.97
N ALA A 149 -12.39 -8.14 7.25
CA ALA A 149 -12.39 -7.09 8.26
C ALA A 149 -11.34 -6.01 7.96
N ALA A 150 -10.10 -6.41 7.62
CA ALA A 150 -9.05 -5.46 7.25
C ALA A 150 -9.44 -4.66 6.00
N LYS A 151 -9.94 -5.32 4.94
CA LYS A 151 -10.31 -4.67 3.68
C LYS A 151 -11.56 -3.79 3.78
N ALA A 152 -12.48 -4.10 4.67
CA ALA A 152 -13.57 -3.20 5.05
C ALA A 152 -13.03 -1.98 5.83
N GLY A 153 -12.07 -2.19 6.72
CA GLY A 153 -11.35 -1.13 7.43
C GLY A 153 -10.66 -0.14 6.51
N ASP A 154 -10.06 -0.61 5.40
CA ASP A 154 -9.46 0.26 4.36
C ASP A 154 -10.46 1.28 3.83
N ILE A 155 -11.72 0.88 3.65
CA ILE A 155 -12.79 1.76 3.14
C ILE A 155 -13.15 2.82 4.19
N GLY A 156 -13.30 2.42 5.46
CA GLY A 156 -13.57 3.35 6.57
C GLY A 156 -12.43 4.36 6.77
N PHE A 157 -11.20 3.88 6.82
CA PHE A 157 -9.99 4.70 6.91
C PHE A 157 -9.95 5.74 5.79
N THR A 158 -10.15 5.31 4.54
CA THR A 158 -10.10 6.18 3.37
C THR A 158 -11.15 7.29 3.43
N LYS A 159 -12.39 6.97 3.79
CA LYS A 159 -13.49 7.95 3.89
C LYS A 159 -13.19 9.02 4.95
N ALA A 160 -12.74 8.60 6.14
CA ALA A 160 -12.42 9.52 7.22
C ALA A 160 -11.26 10.44 6.83
N LEU A 161 -10.17 9.87 6.35
CA LEU A 161 -8.98 10.62 5.97
C LEU A 161 -9.24 11.59 4.79
N ALA A 162 -10.14 11.24 3.87
CA ALA A 162 -10.54 12.11 2.77
C ALA A 162 -11.25 13.37 3.28
N ILE A 163 -12.16 13.22 4.24
CA ILE A 163 -12.88 14.34 4.88
C ILE A 163 -11.91 15.27 5.58
N GLU A 164 -10.97 14.73 6.36
CA GLU A 164 -9.97 15.53 7.09
C GLU A 164 -9.07 16.36 6.19
N ASN A 165 -8.81 15.90 4.98
CA ASN A 165 -7.80 16.50 4.09
C ASN A 165 -8.39 17.15 2.82
N ALA A 166 -9.71 17.19 2.68
CA ALA A 166 -10.39 17.72 1.49
C ALA A 166 -9.98 19.16 1.14
N LYS A 167 -9.81 20.00 2.17
CA LYS A 167 -9.40 21.42 1.98
C LYS A 167 -7.88 21.57 1.79
N GLY A 168 -7.11 20.50 1.97
CA GLY A 168 -5.64 20.52 1.91
C GLY A 168 -5.05 20.21 0.55
N GLY A 169 -5.84 20.05 -0.50
CA GLY A 169 -5.37 19.65 -1.83
C GLY A 169 -4.97 18.17 -1.92
N ILE A 170 -5.34 17.36 -0.92
CA ILE A 170 -5.05 15.92 -0.86
C ILE A 170 -6.33 15.15 -1.18
N THR A 171 -6.23 14.20 -2.10
CA THR A 171 -7.32 13.24 -2.35
C THR A 171 -6.96 11.88 -1.79
N VAL A 172 -7.95 11.23 -1.17
CA VAL A 172 -7.80 9.89 -0.60
C VAL A 172 -8.88 9.00 -1.19
N ASN A 173 -8.49 7.93 -1.85
CA ASN A 173 -9.39 7.04 -2.57
C ASN A 173 -9.09 5.58 -2.26
N VAL A 174 -10.08 4.72 -2.45
CA VAL A 174 -9.95 3.28 -2.29
C VAL A 174 -10.47 2.56 -3.55
N ILE A 175 -9.74 1.56 -3.98
CA ILE A 175 -10.14 0.66 -5.07
C ILE A 175 -10.39 -0.70 -4.46
N ALA A 176 -11.53 -1.30 -4.74
CA ALA A 176 -11.90 -2.63 -4.29
C ALA A 176 -11.95 -3.62 -5.48
N PRO A 177 -10.81 -4.17 -5.91
CA PRO A 177 -10.77 -5.10 -7.03
C PRO A 177 -11.56 -6.37 -6.74
N GLY A 178 -12.12 -6.97 -7.79
CA GLY A 178 -12.62 -8.34 -7.77
C GLY A 178 -11.47 -9.36 -7.86
N TYR A 179 -11.74 -10.48 -8.51
CA TYR A 179 -10.72 -11.52 -8.74
C TYR A 179 -9.83 -11.13 -9.90
N ILE A 180 -8.59 -10.82 -9.61
CA ILE A 180 -7.57 -10.44 -10.58
C ILE A 180 -6.58 -11.61 -10.70
N ASN A 181 -6.32 -12.06 -11.91
CA ASN A 181 -5.34 -13.12 -12.16
C ASN A 181 -3.93 -12.58 -11.89
N THR A 182 -3.33 -13.00 -10.78
CA THR A 182 -2.00 -12.61 -10.33
C THR A 182 -1.28 -13.81 -9.72
N GLU A 183 0.02 -13.67 -9.50
CA GLU A 183 0.86 -14.68 -8.83
C GLU A 183 0.69 -14.73 -7.29
N MET A 184 -0.44 -14.27 -6.77
CA MET A 184 -0.72 -14.21 -5.34
C MET A 184 -1.36 -15.49 -4.84
#